data_279fd19ffbbe1c938f545cf112f09fbe
#
_entry.id   279fd19ffbbe1c938f545cf112f09fbe
#
_cell.length_a   1.000
_cell.length_b   1.000
_cell.length_c   1.000
_cell.angle_alpha   90.00
_cell.angle_beta   90.00
_cell.angle_gamma   90.00
#
_symmetry.space_group_name_H-M   'P 1'
#
loop_
_entity.id
_entity.type
_entity.pdbx_description
1 polymer ?
#
loop_
_entity_poly.entity_id
_entity_poly.type
_entity_poly.pdbx_seq_one_letter_code
_entity_poly.pdbx_strand_id
1 'polypeptide(L)' 'MKIARIEADLSQEQLAERVGVARQTISLIESGKYNPSLRLCISICRALNKTLNDLFWEE' A
#
# COMPACT_ATOMS: atom_id res chain seq x y z
N MET A 1 5.87 2.60 -2.56
CA MET A 1 4.79 2.53 -1.57
C MET A 1 5.26 2.72 -0.13
N LYS A 2 6.39 2.15 0.23
CA LYS A 2 6.88 2.29 1.60
C LYS A 2 7.10 3.75 2.00
N ILE A 3 7.69 4.53 1.10
CA ILE A 3 7.95 5.93 1.39
C ILE A 3 6.66 6.70 1.59
N ALA A 4 5.66 6.46 0.73
CA ALA A 4 4.37 7.13 0.87
C ALA A 4 3.69 6.75 2.18
N ARG A 5 3.83 5.51 2.61
CA ARG A 5 3.27 5.05 3.87
C ARG A 5 3.92 5.77 5.05
N ILE A 6 5.24 5.88 5.01
CA ILE A 6 5.97 6.55 6.08
C ILE A 6 5.62 8.03 6.12
N GLU A 7 5.49 8.66 4.96
CA GLU A 7 5.09 10.07 4.88
C GLU A 7 3.71 10.30 5.47
N ALA A 8 2.85 9.29 5.42
CA ALA A 8 1.52 9.37 5.99
C ALA A 8 1.49 9.00 7.48
N ASP A 9 2.65 8.73 8.07
CA ASP A 9 2.78 8.36 9.47
C ASP A 9 2.03 7.06 9.80
N LEU A 10 2.03 6.12 8.88
CA LEU A 10 1.36 4.84 9.09
C LEU A 10 2.38 3.72 9.17
N SER A 11 2.22 2.85 10.18
CA SER A 11 2.96 1.60 10.20
C SER A 11 2.33 0.64 9.20
N GLN A 12 3.03 -0.47 8.91
CA GLN A 12 2.46 -1.51 8.06
C GLN A 12 1.15 -2.03 8.64
N GLU A 13 1.11 -2.19 9.95
CA GLU A 13 -0.09 -2.70 10.61
C GLU A 13 -1.24 -1.72 10.49
N GLN A 14 -0.96 -0.43 10.66
CA GLN A 14 -2.00 0.58 10.55
C GLN A 14 -2.54 0.67 9.14
N LEU A 15 -1.67 0.60 8.14
CA LEU A 15 -2.12 0.61 6.76
C LEU A 15 -2.96 -0.64 6.47
N ALA A 16 -2.50 -1.80 6.95
CA ALA A 16 -3.23 -3.04 6.73
C ALA A 16 -4.65 -2.94 7.30
N GLU A 17 -4.79 -2.37 8.49
CA GLU A 17 -6.10 -2.18 9.08
C GLU A 17 -6.99 -1.29 8.23
N ARG A 18 -6.42 -0.23 7.68
CA ARG A 18 -7.20 0.72 6.89
C ARG A 18 -7.74 0.10 5.61
N VAL A 19 -6.96 -0.81 5.01
CA VAL A 19 -7.39 -1.43 3.75
C VAL A 19 -8.00 -2.81 3.94
N GLY A 20 -8.05 -3.31 5.18
CA GLY A 20 -8.75 -4.56 5.48
C GLY A 20 -7.99 -5.82 5.13
N VAL A 21 -6.64 -5.79 5.24
CA VAL A 21 -5.82 -6.98 4.97
C VAL A 21 -4.87 -7.20 6.15
N ALA A 22 -4.18 -8.34 6.13
CA ALA A 22 -3.20 -8.65 7.16
C ALA A 22 -1.94 -7.80 6.96
N ARG A 23 -1.25 -7.50 8.07
CA ARG A 23 0.01 -6.76 8.01
C ARG A 23 1.01 -7.46 7.08
N GLN A 24 1.03 -8.78 7.13
CA GLN A 24 1.95 -9.57 6.30
C GLN A 24 1.72 -9.29 4.81
N THR A 25 0.48 -9.08 4.42
CA THR A 25 0.15 -8.77 3.03
C THR A 25 0.81 -7.46 2.62
N ILE A 26 0.74 -6.44 3.48
CA ILE A 26 1.38 -5.15 3.18
C ILE A 26 2.89 -5.33 3.08
N SER A 27 3.48 -6.10 3.99
CA SER A 27 4.91 -6.36 3.97
C SER A 27 5.34 -7.03 2.66
N LEU A 28 4.58 -8.02 2.20
CA LEU A 28 4.88 -8.73 0.96
C LEU A 28 4.76 -7.82 -0.26
N ILE A 29 3.77 -6.93 -0.26
CA ILE A 29 3.60 -5.98 -1.35
C ILE A 29 4.80 -5.04 -1.39
N GLU A 30 5.24 -4.54 -0.24
CA GLU A 30 6.34 -3.59 -0.19
C GLU A 30 7.67 -4.22 -0.59
N SER A 31 7.82 -5.52 -0.37
CA SER A 31 9.03 -6.22 -0.75
C SER A 31 9.01 -6.76 -2.18
N GLY A 32 7.91 -6.56 -2.88
CA GLY A 32 7.78 -7.01 -4.27
C GLY A 32 7.49 -8.48 -4.43
N LYS A 33 7.10 -9.16 -3.35
CA LYS A 33 6.86 -10.60 -3.37
C LYS A 33 5.39 -10.96 -3.55
N TYR A 34 4.52 -9.98 -3.64
CA TYR A 34 3.09 -10.20 -3.80
C TYR A 34 2.53 -9.11 -4.71
N ASN A 35 1.82 -9.53 -5.75
CA ASN A 35 1.17 -8.60 -6.68
C ASN A 35 -0.27 -8.37 -6.22
N PRO A 36 -0.59 -7.19 -5.70
CA PRO A 36 -1.95 -6.93 -5.24
C PRO A 36 -2.92 -6.83 -6.41
N SER A 37 -4.18 -7.18 -6.16
CA SER A 37 -5.23 -6.96 -7.15
C SER A 37 -5.41 -5.47 -7.38
N LEU A 38 -6.04 -5.11 -8.49
CA LEU A 38 -6.32 -3.71 -8.77
C LEU A 38 -7.16 -3.09 -7.67
N ARG A 39 -8.14 -3.84 -7.16
CA ARG A 39 -9.00 -3.35 -6.08
C ARG A 39 -8.16 -3.01 -4.85
N LEU A 40 -7.22 -3.89 -4.49
CA LEU A 40 -6.38 -3.65 -3.33
C LEU A 40 -5.46 -2.45 -3.58
N CYS A 41 -4.91 -2.33 -4.79
CA CYS A 41 -4.10 -1.17 -5.14
C CYS A 41 -4.88 0.12 -4.95
N ILE A 42 -6.12 0.15 -5.39
CA ILE A 42 -6.96 1.34 -5.25
C ILE A 42 -7.21 1.65 -3.78
N SER A 43 -7.48 0.62 -2.97
CA SER A 43 -7.68 0.82 -1.54
C SER A 43 -6.45 1.41 -0.87
N ILE A 44 -5.27 0.91 -1.22
CA ILE A 44 -4.03 1.42 -0.67
C ILE A 44 -3.82 2.87 -1.09
N CYS A 45 -4.06 3.17 -2.36
CA CYS A 45 -3.92 4.54 -2.85
C CYS A 45 -4.84 5.51 -2.11
N ARG A 46 -6.07 5.10 -1.86
CA ARG A 46 -7.01 5.93 -1.11
C ARG A 46 -6.55 6.15 0.32
N ALA A 47 -6.05 5.09 0.96
CA ALA A 47 -5.58 5.18 2.33
C ALA A 47 -4.40 6.12 2.46
N LEU A 48 -3.56 6.19 1.43
CA LEU A 48 -2.36 7.02 1.44
C LEU A 48 -2.55 8.35 0.71
N ASN A 49 -3.75 8.58 0.17
CA ASN A 49 -4.06 9.80 -0.59
C ASN A 49 -3.11 9.99 -1.77
N LYS A 50 -2.88 8.92 -2.51
CA LYS A 50 -1.99 8.89 -3.66
C LYS A 50 -2.73 8.30 -4.85
N THR A 51 -2.16 8.47 -6.04
CA THR A 51 -2.71 7.85 -7.24
C THR A 51 -2.01 6.53 -7.53
N LEU A 52 -2.58 5.74 -8.44
CA LEU A 52 -1.94 4.50 -8.86
C LEU A 52 -0.58 4.76 -9.47
N ASN A 53 -0.43 5.84 -10.23
CA ASN A 53 0.86 6.19 -10.82
C ASN A 53 1.90 6.46 -9.75
N ASP A 54 1.49 7.09 -8.66
CA ASP A 54 2.42 7.44 -7.59
C ASP A 54 3.00 6.22 -6.90
N LEU A 55 2.21 5.14 -6.79
CA LEU A 55 2.59 4.01 -5.96
C LEU A 55 2.97 2.76 -6.74
N PHE A 56 2.35 2.53 -7.89
CA PHE A 56 2.46 1.25 -8.57
C PHE A 56 2.94 1.35 -10.02
N TRP A 57 2.95 2.53 -10.60
CA TRP A 57 3.39 2.74 -11.96
C TRP A 57 4.60 3.65 -11.95
N GLU A 58 5.69 3.17 -12.50
CA GLU A 58 6.88 4.00 -12.62
C GLU A 58 7.18 4.23 -14.08
N GLU A 59 7.59 5.43 -14.37
CA GLU A 59 7.98 5.81 -15.72
C GLU A 59 9.46 5.74 -15.89
#